data_8f40bb0db85b4ca07d3d61e2c556d339
#
_entry.id   8f40bb0db85b4ca07d3d61e2c556d339
#
_cell.length_a   1.000
_cell.length_b   1.000
_cell.length_c   1.000
_cell.angle_alpha   90.00
_cell.angle_beta   90.00
_cell.angle_gamma   90.00
#
_symmetry.space_group_name_H-M   'P 1'
#
loop_
_entity.id
_entity.type
_entity.pdbx_description
1 polymer ?
#
loop_
_entity_poly.entity_id
_entity_poly.type
_entity_poly.pdbx_seq_one_letter_code
_entity_poly.pdbx_strand_id
1 'polypeptide(L)'
;MSVAHVCLTLVAGRELRQELFDYLSEQTDLVPGFTASDAAGHGPTIRLHSAAERVKGRADRVMVRIILEDQAAERLIERLRTAFTGTHLMHWATPIALFGVID
;
A
#
# COMPACT_ATOMS: atom_id res chain seq x y z
N MET A 1 -19.26 7.83 -20.29
CA MET A 1 -17.82 7.55 -20.24
C MET A 1 -17.52 6.58 -19.12
N SER A 2 -16.70 5.60 -19.39
CA SER A 2 -16.24 4.69 -18.35
C SER A 2 -15.18 5.37 -17.50
N VAL A 3 -15.20 5.05 -16.20
CA VAL A 3 -14.20 5.55 -15.25
C VAL A 3 -13.01 4.59 -15.26
N ALA A 4 -11.80 5.14 -15.33
CA ALA A 4 -10.60 4.34 -15.30
C ALA A 4 -10.33 3.86 -13.86
N HIS A 5 -10.00 2.59 -13.73
CA HIS A 5 -9.61 1.99 -12.46
C HIS A 5 -8.13 1.65 -12.45
N VAL A 6 -7.54 1.71 -11.28
CA VAL A 6 -6.16 1.32 -11.06
C VAL A 6 -6.07 0.38 -9.85
N CYS A 7 -5.01 -0.41 -9.81
CA CYS A 7 -4.62 -1.12 -8.62
C CYS A 7 -3.49 -0.33 -7.97
N LEU A 8 -3.79 0.32 -6.86
CA LEU A 8 -2.78 1.02 -6.07
C LEU A 8 -2.15 0.00 -5.12
N THR A 9 -0.84 -0.16 -5.23
CA THR A 9 -0.07 -1.02 -4.34
C THR A 9 0.74 -0.16 -3.40
N LEU A 10 0.66 -0.48 -2.11
CA LEU A 10 1.44 0.17 -1.05
C LEU A 10 2.34 -0.89 -0.42
N VAL A 11 3.58 -0.52 -0.14
CA VAL A 11 4.51 -1.40 0.58
C VAL A 11 5.10 -0.62 1.73
N ALA A 12 4.94 -1.14 2.94
CA ALA A 12 5.40 -0.51 4.17
C ALA A 12 6.21 -1.51 5.00
N GLY A 13 7.02 -0.99 5.91
CA GLY A 13 7.61 -1.81 6.94
C GLY A 13 6.52 -2.45 7.79
N ARG A 14 6.76 -3.67 8.24
CA ARG A 14 5.76 -4.43 8.99
C ARG A 14 5.36 -3.74 10.30
N GLU A 15 6.24 -2.94 10.87
CA GLU A 15 5.97 -2.16 12.06
C GLU A 15 4.85 -1.13 11.87
N LEU A 16 4.58 -0.75 10.62
CA LEU A 16 3.53 0.21 10.28
C LEU A 16 2.19 -0.45 9.93
N ARG A 17 2.13 -1.78 9.97
CA ARG A 17 0.98 -2.55 9.48
C ARG A 17 -0.35 -2.08 10.09
N GLN A 18 -0.43 -2.02 11.41
CA GLN A 18 -1.67 -1.66 12.08
C GLN A 18 -2.05 -0.21 11.82
N GLU A 19 -1.07 0.68 11.91
CA GLU A 19 -1.29 2.11 11.65
C GLU A 19 -1.79 2.35 10.23
N LEU A 20 -1.20 1.66 9.24
CA LEU A 20 -1.61 1.78 7.85
C LEU A 20 -3.04 1.24 7.65
N PHE A 21 -3.36 0.09 8.23
CA PHE A 21 -4.68 -0.51 8.12
C PHE A 21 -5.74 0.38 8.74
N ASP A 22 -5.48 0.93 9.92
CA ASP A 22 -6.40 1.85 10.59
C ASP A 22 -6.63 3.10 9.77
N TYR A 23 -5.55 3.67 9.23
CA TYR A 23 -5.64 4.86 8.39
C TYR A 23 -6.50 4.61 7.14
N LEU A 24 -6.22 3.53 6.43
CA LEU A 24 -6.97 3.19 5.21
C LEU A 24 -8.44 2.95 5.51
N SER A 25 -8.74 2.30 6.62
CA SER A 25 -10.11 2.02 7.03
C SER A 25 -10.90 3.30 7.36
N GLU A 26 -10.21 4.37 7.72
CA GLU A 26 -10.84 5.66 8.00
C GLU A 26 -11.16 6.45 6.73
N GLN A 27 -10.52 6.11 5.59
CA GLN A 27 -10.69 6.83 4.33
C GLN A 27 -11.89 6.28 3.55
N THR A 28 -13.07 6.31 4.17
CA THR A 28 -14.27 5.68 3.62
C THR A 28 -14.78 6.33 2.34
N ASP A 29 -14.40 7.58 2.09
CA ASP A 29 -14.76 8.30 0.86
C ASP A 29 -13.92 7.87 -0.36
N LEU A 30 -12.74 7.29 -0.14
CA LEU A 30 -11.80 6.94 -1.22
C LEU A 30 -11.55 5.44 -1.33
N VAL A 31 -11.50 4.74 -0.19
CA VAL A 31 -11.06 3.34 -0.13
C VAL A 31 -12.28 2.43 0.04
N PRO A 32 -12.67 1.69 -1.02
CA PRO A 32 -13.80 0.77 -0.92
C PRO A 32 -13.47 -0.49 -0.10
N GLY A 33 -12.19 -0.85 -0.08
CA GLY A 33 -11.65 -2.00 0.64
C GLY A 33 -10.22 -2.23 0.19
N PHE A 34 -9.52 -3.11 0.86
CA PHE A 34 -8.15 -3.44 0.48
C PHE A 34 -7.80 -4.87 0.85
N THR A 35 -6.82 -5.42 0.11
CA THR A 35 -6.27 -6.74 0.36
C THR A 35 -4.83 -6.56 0.81
N ALA A 36 -4.43 -7.29 1.85
CA ALA A 36 -3.09 -7.18 2.39
C ALA A 36 -2.42 -8.55 2.46
N SER A 37 -1.10 -8.55 2.32
CA SER A 37 -0.29 -9.75 2.46
C SER A 37 1.06 -9.37 3.06
N ASP A 38 1.73 -10.36 3.66
CA ASP A 38 3.11 -10.20 4.07
C ASP A 38 4.01 -10.26 2.83
N ALA A 39 5.13 -9.56 2.90
CA ALA A 39 6.12 -9.52 1.82
C ALA A 39 7.52 -9.37 2.42
N ALA A 40 8.52 -9.62 1.61
CA ALA A 40 9.92 -9.46 2.00
C ALA A 40 10.60 -8.46 1.09
N GLY A 41 11.31 -7.51 1.67
CA GLY A 41 12.08 -6.51 0.93
C GLY A 41 13.54 -6.91 0.84
N HIS A 42 14.10 -6.81 -0.35
CA HIS A 42 15.51 -7.13 -0.63
C HIS A 42 16.13 -5.98 -1.42
N GLY A 43 17.46 -5.87 -1.33
CA GLY A 43 18.21 -4.91 -2.12
C GLY A 43 18.99 -3.91 -1.25
N PRO A 44 19.92 -3.18 -1.87
CA PRO A 44 20.84 -2.30 -1.12
C PRO A 44 20.16 -1.07 -0.52
N THR A 45 18.99 -0.67 -1.04
CA THR A 45 18.25 0.50 -0.53
C THR A 45 17.18 0.13 0.49
N ILE A 46 16.99 -1.16 0.75
CA ILE A 46 15.97 -1.64 1.70
C ILE A 46 16.53 -1.52 3.12
N ARG A 47 15.76 -0.88 4.00
CA ARG A 47 16.14 -0.72 5.40
C ARG A 47 15.75 -1.94 6.21
N LEU A 48 16.65 -2.37 7.08
CA LEU A 48 16.43 -3.46 8.02
C LEU A 48 16.25 -2.85 9.41
N HIS A 49 15.12 -3.13 10.05
CA HIS A 49 14.73 -2.46 11.29
C HIS A 49 14.96 -3.31 12.56
N SER A 50 15.12 -4.62 12.42
CA SER A 50 15.27 -5.51 13.57
C SER A 50 16.48 -6.41 13.42
N ALA A 51 16.92 -6.99 14.54
CA ALA A 51 17.99 -7.98 14.54
C ALA A 51 17.59 -9.21 13.72
N ALA A 52 16.31 -9.61 13.80
CA ALA A 52 15.82 -10.74 13.01
C ALA A 52 15.90 -10.47 11.52
N GLU A 53 15.58 -9.25 11.07
CA GLU A 53 15.70 -8.87 9.66
C GLU A 53 17.16 -8.89 9.21
N ARG A 54 18.07 -8.40 10.05
CA ARG A 54 19.50 -8.41 9.73
C ARG A 54 20.06 -9.83 9.57
N VAL A 55 19.61 -10.74 10.40
CA VAL A 55 19.99 -12.16 10.30
C VAL A 55 19.46 -12.80 9.04
N LYS A 56 18.20 -12.51 8.67
CA LYS A 56 17.60 -13.03 7.45
C LYS A 56 18.15 -12.37 6.18
N GLY A 57 18.72 -11.17 6.30
CA GLY A 57 19.17 -10.39 5.15
C GLY A 57 18.04 -9.81 4.31
N ARG A 58 16.86 -9.63 4.90
CA ARG A 58 15.68 -9.08 4.23
C ARG A 58 14.83 -8.30 5.21
N ALA A 59 14.09 -7.33 4.71
CA ALA A 59 13.14 -6.56 5.49
C ALA A 59 11.77 -7.23 5.48
N ASP A 60 11.11 -7.29 6.64
CA ASP A 60 9.73 -7.74 6.73
C ASP A 60 8.81 -6.58 6.33
N ARG A 61 7.94 -6.82 5.36
CA ARG A 61 7.06 -5.83 4.76
C ARG A 61 5.61 -6.28 4.80
N VAL A 62 4.71 -5.31 4.72
CA VAL A 62 3.30 -5.54 4.41
C VAL A 62 3.02 -4.91 3.06
N MET A 63 2.29 -5.63 2.22
CA MET A 63 1.85 -5.16 0.91
C MET A 63 0.34 -5.02 0.92
N VAL A 64 -0.15 -3.87 0.48
CA VAL A 64 -1.58 -3.59 0.41
C VAL A 64 -1.95 -3.26 -1.02
N ARG A 65 -3.05 -3.83 -1.51
CA ARG A 65 -3.59 -3.55 -2.84
C ARG A 65 -5.00 -3.01 -2.71
N ILE A 66 -5.24 -1.92 -3.42
CA ILE A 66 -6.53 -1.23 -3.42
C ILE A 66 -6.93 -1.01 -4.87
N ILE A 67 -8.11 -1.49 -5.26
CA ILE A 67 -8.65 -1.19 -6.58
C ILE A 67 -9.62 -0.03 -6.41
N LEU A 68 -9.34 1.06 -7.11
CA LEU A 68 -10.15 2.27 -7.00
C LEU A 68 -10.02 3.10 -8.28
N GLU A 69 -10.86 4.11 -8.40
CA GLU A 69 -10.77 5.04 -9.53
C GLU A 69 -9.45 5.80 -9.49
N ASP A 70 -8.93 6.14 -10.65
CA ASP A 70 -7.64 6.80 -10.78
C ASP A 70 -7.56 8.13 -10.00
N GLN A 71 -8.63 8.94 -10.04
CA GLN A 71 -8.66 10.19 -9.29
C GLN A 71 -8.68 9.97 -7.78
N ALA A 72 -9.38 8.94 -7.33
CA ALA A 72 -9.38 8.57 -5.92
C ALA A 72 -7.99 8.12 -5.47
N ALA A 73 -7.29 7.38 -6.33
CA ALA A 73 -5.92 6.96 -6.05
C ALA A 73 -4.99 8.16 -5.87
N GLU A 74 -5.09 9.16 -6.72
CA GLU A 74 -4.28 10.39 -6.61
C GLU A 74 -4.55 11.12 -5.30
N ARG A 75 -5.82 11.24 -4.90
CA ARG A 75 -6.19 11.87 -3.62
C ARG A 75 -5.68 11.08 -2.44
N LEU A 76 -5.79 9.77 -2.50
CA LEU A 76 -5.31 8.90 -1.41
C LEU A 76 -3.79 9.02 -1.25
N ILE A 77 -3.05 9.03 -2.36
CA ILE A 77 -1.60 9.20 -2.34
C ILE A 77 -1.23 10.52 -1.65
N GLU A 78 -1.93 11.61 -1.95
CA GLU A 78 -1.68 12.89 -1.30
C GLU A 78 -1.94 12.84 0.20
N ARG A 79 -3.01 12.19 0.64
CA ARG A 79 -3.28 12.00 2.07
C ARG A 79 -2.21 11.15 2.75
N LEU A 80 -1.79 10.07 2.08
CA LEU A 80 -0.75 9.18 2.60
C LEU A 80 0.60 9.90 2.69
N ARG A 81 0.89 10.77 1.72
CA ARG A 81 2.13 11.56 1.71
C ARG A 81 2.25 12.40 2.97
N THR A 82 1.14 12.97 3.43
CA THR A 82 1.11 13.77 4.66
C THR A 82 1.14 12.88 5.91
N ALA A 83 0.28 11.86 5.95
CA ALA A 83 0.10 11.04 7.16
C ALA A 83 1.29 10.12 7.44
N PHE A 84 2.01 9.69 6.39
CA PHE A 84 3.12 8.74 6.51
C PHE A 84 4.45 9.35 6.07
N THR A 85 4.61 10.66 6.25
CA THR A 85 5.87 11.36 5.96
C THR A 85 7.03 10.71 6.72
N GLY A 86 8.13 10.46 6.02
CA GLY A 86 9.34 9.92 6.63
C GLY A 86 9.34 8.41 6.88
N THR A 87 8.26 7.71 6.54
CA THR A 87 8.16 6.26 6.77
C THR A 87 8.71 5.42 5.62
N HIS A 88 9.03 6.04 4.49
CA HIS A 88 9.45 5.35 3.26
C HIS A 88 8.36 4.42 2.69
N LEU A 89 7.10 4.76 2.92
CA LEU A 89 5.97 4.05 2.31
C LEU A 89 6.10 4.11 0.80
N MET A 90 6.24 2.94 0.17
CA MET A 90 6.37 2.84 -1.27
C MET A 90 5.00 2.67 -1.91
N HIS A 91 4.80 3.28 -3.07
CA HIS A 91 3.54 3.14 -3.79
C HIS A 91 3.76 3.09 -5.29
N TRP A 92 2.87 2.40 -5.97
CA TRP A 92 2.73 2.47 -7.43
C TRP A 92 1.31 2.10 -7.81
N ALA A 93 0.90 2.50 -9.00
CA ALA A 93 -0.43 2.17 -9.50
C ALA A 93 -0.30 1.56 -10.89
N THR A 94 -1.08 0.51 -11.13
CA THR A 94 -1.17 -0.14 -12.44
C THR A 94 -2.59 -0.02 -12.96
N PRO A 95 -2.77 0.26 -14.27
CA PRO A 95 -4.10 0.29 -14.86
C PRO A 95 -4.79 -1.06 -14.76
N ILE A 96 -6.10 -1.03 -14.51
CA ILE A 96 -6.95 -2.21 -14.48
C ILE A 96 -7.85 -2.17 -15.72
N ALA A 97 -7.69 -3.18 -16.58
CA ALA A 97 -8.48 -3.25 -17.82
C ALA A 97 -9.91 -3.73 -17.57
N LEU A 98 -10.09 -4.61 -16.60
CA LEU A 98 -11.38 -5.21 -16.29
C LEU A 98 -11.45 -5.52 -14.80
N PHE A 99 -12.52 -5.09 -14.18
CA PHE A 99 -12.74 -5.30 -12.75
C PHE A 99 -14.22 -5.56 -12.48
N GLY A 100 -14.50 -6.47 -11.57
CA GLY A 100 -15.85 -6.75 -11.13
C GLY A 100 -15.87 -7.76 -9.99
N VAL A 101 -17.03 -7.90 -9.37
CA VAL A 101 -17.27 -8.87 -8.31
C VAL A 101 -18.28 -9.90 -8.85
N ILE A 102 -17.99 -11.17 -8.67
CA ILE A 102 -18.92 -12.25 -9.01
C ILE A 102 -19.67 -12.63 -7.74
N ASP A 103 -20.98 -12.44 -7.75
CA ASP A 103 -21.85 -12.78 -6.63
C ASP A 103 -22.42 -14.20 -6.76
#